data_109382479d0390541b80a6faf51f9881
#
_entry.id   109382479d0390541b80a6faf51f9881
#
_cell.length_a   1.000
_cell.length_b   1.000
_cell.length_c   1.000
_cell.angle_alpha   90.00
_cell.angle_beta   90.00
_cell.angle_gamma   90.00
#
_symmetry.space_group_name_H-M   'P 1'
#
loop_
_entity.id
_entity.type
_entity.pdbx_description
1 polymer ?
#
loop_
_entity_poly.entity_id
_entity_poly.type
_entity_poly.pdbx_seq_one_letter_code
_entity_poly.pdbx_strand_id
1 'polypeptide(L)'
;MKIRILTPEKKVFDGEVEVITIPTRLGYISILNHHAPLVSAINPGEIRIKTKEGEKIFTNEGGVVQTINNETSILLTKCSEKS
;
A
#
# COMPACT_ATOMS: atom_id res chain seq x y z
N MET A 1 6.09 10.29 -1.56
CA MET A 1 4.64 10.34 -1.28
C MET A 1 4.38 9.77 0.11
N LYS A 2 3.31 10.23 0.71
CA LYS A 2 2.95 9.77 2.04
C LYS A 2 2.04 8.56 1.95
N ILE A 3 2.26 7.55 2.80
CA ILE A 3 1.43 6.37 2.83
C ILE A 3 1.00 6.05 4.25
N ARG A 4 -0.24 5.56 4.39
CA ARG A 4 -0.73 4.97 5.62
C ARG A 4 -1.35 3.62 5.31
N ILE A 5 -0.92 2.60 6.05
CA ILE A 5 -1.48 1.25 5.94
C ILE A 5 -2.19 0.96 7.26
N LEU A 6 -3.50 0.75 7.18
CA LEU A 6 -4.36 0.59 8.34
C LEU A 6 -5.13 -0.72 8.28
N THR A 7 -5.33 -1.33 9.43
CA THR A 7 -6.30 -2.41 9.61
C THR A 7 -7.29 -1.96 10.68
N PRO A 8 -8.42 -2.69 10.86
CA PRO A 8 -9.35 -2.30 11.94
C PRO A 8 -8.71 -2.29 13.32
N GLU A 9 -7.64 -3.04 13.51
CA GLU A 9 -7.01 -3.19 14.82
C GLU A 9 -5.90 -2.18 15.10
N LYS A 10 -5.19 -1.73 14.05
CA LYS A 10 -4.02 -0.89 14.28
C LYS A 10 -3.54 -0.20 13.01
N LYS A 11 -2.67 0.79 13.21
CA LYS A 11 -1.91 1.39 12.12
C LYS A 11 -0.68 0.51 11.89
N VAL A 12 -0.57 -0.05 10.70
CA VAL A 12 0.54 -0.96 10.36
C VAL A 12 1.78 -0.19 9.95
N PHE A 13 1.59 0.88 9.18
CA PHE A 13 2.70 1.69 8.69
C PHE A 13 2.22 3.11 8.40
N ASP A 14 3.09 4.08 8.65
CA ASP A 14 2.82 5.48 8.33
C ASP A 14 4.16 6.14 8.06
N GLY A 15 4.33 6.70 6.87
CA GLY A 15 5.60 7.33 6.54
C GLY A 15 5.69 7.75 5.08
N GLU A 16 6.89 8.13 4.69
CA GLU A 16 7.20 8.53 3.32
C GLU A 16 7.74 7.36 2.53
N VAL A 17 7.24 7.19 1.31
CA VAL A 17 7.67 6.11 0.42
C VAL A 17 7.90 6.66 -0.98
N GLU A 18 8.68 5.92 -1.75
CA GLU A 18 8.97 6.28 -3.14
C GLU A 18 8.09 5.51 -4.12
N VAL A 19 7.85 4.23 -3.84
CA VAL A 19 7.06 3.36 -4.71
C VAL A 19 6.22 2.45 -3.84
N ILE A 20 4.98 2.23 -4.27
CA ILE A 20 4.07 1.25 -3.65
C ILE A 20 3.66 0.28 -4.74
N THR A 21 3.85 -1.03 -4.51
CA THR A 21 3.42 -2.06 -5.45
C THR A 21 2.36 -2.91 -4.76
N ILE A 22 1.22 -3.04 -5.39
CA ILE A 22 0.06 -3.73 -4.82
C ILE A 22 -0.55 -4.71 -5.82
N PRO A 23 -1.10 -5.84 -5.33
CA PRO A 23 -1.80 -6.78 -6.20
C PRO A 23 -3.24 -6.31 -6.43
N THR A 24 -3.65 -6.27 -7.69
CA THR A 24 -5.02 -5.96 -8.07
C THR A 24 -5.57 -7.08 -8.94
N ARG A 25 -6.85 -7.01 -9.24
CA ARG A 25 -7.49 -8.01 -10.11
C ARG A 25 -6.85 -8.07 -11.49
N LEU A 26 -6.27 -6.98 -11.95
CA LEU A 26 -5.62 -6.90 -13.26
C LEU A 26 -4.11 -7.18 -13.19
N GLY A 27 -3.61 -7.58 -12.02
CA GLY A 27 -2.19 -7.81 -11.79
C GLY A 27 -1.63 -6.81 -10.81
N TYR A 28 -0.30 -6.84 -10.66
CA TYR A 28 0.37 -5.89 -9.79
C TYR A 28 0.45 -4.53 -10.45
N ILE A 29 0.17 -3.48 -9.68
CA ILE A 29 0.35 -2.11 -10.14
C ILE A 29 1.31 -1.40 -9.20
N SER A 30 2.01 -0.39 -9.73
CA SER A 30 2.93 0.42 -8.94
C SER A 30 2.42 1.86 -8.91
N ILE A 31 2.44 2.44 -7.72
CA ILE A 31 2.05 3.83 -7.50
C ILE A 31 3.32 4.60 -7.17
N LEU A 32 3.63 5.59 -8.00
CA LEU A 32 4.80 6.42 -7.83
C LEU A 32 4.39 7.82 -7.38
N ASN A 33 5.39 8.65 -7.06
CA ASN A 33 5.13 10.04 -6.67
C ASN A 33 4.27 10.73 -7.73
N HIS A 34 3.29 11.48 -7.26
CA HIS A 34 2.40 12.29 -8.11
C HIS A 34 1.56 11.46 -9.06
N HIS A 35 1.27 10.21 -8.69
CA HIS A 35 0.37 9.35 -9.45
C HIS A 35 -1.01 10.02 -9.55
N ALA A 36 -1.68 9.83 -10.70
CA ALA A 36 -3.03 10.31 -10.87
C ALA A 36 -3.95 9.70 -9.80
N PRO A 37 -5.03 10.39 -9.41
CA PRO A 37 -5.95 9.86 -8.42
C PRO A 37 -6.44 8.46 -8.78
N LEU A 38 -6.49 7.58 -7.79
CA LEU A 38 -6.82 6.18 -8.00
C LEU A 38 -7.55 5.64 -6.78
N VAL A 39 -8.59 4.85 -7.04
CA VAL A 39 -9.22 4.01 -6.02
C VAL A 39 -9.32 2.62 -6.61
N SER A 40 -8.84 1.63 -5.88
CA SER A 40 -8.85 0.26 -6.37
C SER A 40 -8.96 -0.73 -5.22
N ALA A 41 -9.58 -1.88 -5.52
CA ALA A 41 -9.55 -3.01 -4.60
C ALA A 41 -8.16 -3.62 -4.63
N ILE A 42 -7.74 -4.14 -3.48
CA ILE A 42 -6.46 -4.85 -3.33
C ILE A 42 -6.78 -6.32 -3.15
N ASN A 43 -6.16 -7.17 -3.96
CA ASN A 43 -6.29 -8.62 -3.83
C ASN A 43 -5.38 -9.14 -2.71
N PRO A 44 -5.71 -10.30 -2.14
CA PRO A 44 -4.78 -10.96 -1.21
C PRO A 44 -3.42 -11.17 -1.89
N GLY A 45 -2.37 -11.00 -1.13
CA GLY A 45 -1.01 -11.13 -1.65
C GLY A 45 -0.04 -10.21 -0.95
N GLU A 46 1.05 -9.88 -1.62
CA GLU A 46 2.08 -9.03 -1.05
C GLU A 46 1.97 -7.59 -1.50
N ILE A 47 2.12 -6.69 -0.55
CA ILE A 47 2.25 -5.26 -0.80
C ILE A 47 3.71 -4.92 -0.54
N ARG A 48 4.35 -4.24 -1.49
CA ARG A 48 5.74 -3.82 -1.35
C ARG A 48 5.81 -2.31 -1.33
N ILE A 49 6.58 -1.78 -0.38
CA ILE A 49 6.84 -0.35 -0.37
C ILE A 49 8.34 -0.13 -0.39
N LYS A 50 8.76 0.88 -1.13
CA LYS A 50 10.18 1.25 -1.19
C LYS A 50 10.35 2.59 -0.52
N THR A 51 11.23 2.63 0.48
CA THR A 51 11.57 3.85 1.20
C THR A 51 13.04 4.16 0.96
N LYS A 52 13.50 5.31 1.44
CA LYS A 52 14.92 5.66 1.37
C LYS A 52 15.80 4.69 2.15
N GLU A 53 15.21 4.00 3.13
CA GLU A 53 15.93 3.08 3.99
C GLU A 53 15.86 1.64 3.52
N GLY A 54 15.16 1.39 2.43
CA GLY A 54 15.04 0.05 1.88
C GLY A 54 13.60 -0.32 1.58
N GLU A 55 13.39 -1.61 1.36
CA GLU A 55 12.09 -2.13 0.98
C GLU A 55 11.44 -2.84 2.16
N LYS A 56 10.12 -2.66 2.29
CA LYS A 56 9.32 -3.41 3.26
C LYS A 56 8.25 -4.16 2.50
N ILE A 57 7.96 -5.38 2.95
CA ILE A 57 6.97 -6.25 2.33
C ILE A 57 5.93 -6.62 3.38
N PHE A 58 4.66 -6.51 3.00
CA PHE A 58 3.54 -6.88 3.86
C PHE A 58 2.71 -7.93 3.16
N THR A 59 2.25 -8.94 3.90
CA THR A 59 1.23 -9.86 3.38
C THR A 59 -0.14 -9.31 3.77
N ASN A 60 -1.13 -9.45 2.88
CA ASN A 60 -2.45 -8.93 3.16
C ASN A 60 -3.52 -9.87 2.61
N GLU A 61 -4.73 -9.75 3.16
CA GLU A 61 -5.86 -10.59 2.78
C GLU A 61 -6.94 -9.80 2.04
N GLY A 62 -6.59 -8.63 1.53
CA GLY A 62 -7.51 -7.83 0.74
C GLY A 62 -7.88 -6.53 1.41
N GLY A 63 -8.32 -5.59 0.60
CA GLY A 63 -8.71 -4.28 1.07
C GLY A 63 -8.89 -3.31 -0.08
N VAL A 64 -8.59 -2.05 0.20
CA VAL A 64 -8.76 -0.99 -0.79
C VAL A 64 -7.62 0.01 -0.67
N VAL A 65 -7.20 0.55 -1.80
CA VAL A 65 -6.21 1.62 -1.86
C VAL A 65 -6.86 2.87 -2.46
N GLN A 66 -6.52 4.01 -1.91
CA GLN A 66 -6.90 5.30 -2.46
C GLN A 66 -5.66 6.19 -2.47
N THR A 67 -5.36 6.78 -3.63
CA THR A 67 -4.28 7.76 -3.72
C THR A 67 -4.82 9.03 -4.35
N ILE A 68 -4.49 10.16 -3.72
CA ILE A 68 -4.89 11.48 -4.21
C ILE A 68 -3.94 12.51 -3.59
N ASN A 69 -3.55 13.50 -4.40
CA ASN A 69 -2.67 14.58 -3.94
C ASN A 69 -1.40 14.07 -3.28
N ASN A 70 -0.80 13.05 -3.87
CA ASN A 70 0.45 12.45 -3.40
C ASN A 70 0.36 11.86 -1.98
N GLU A 71 -0.85 11.48 -1.58
CA GLU A 71 -1.09 10.78 -0.32
C GLU A 71 -1.85 9.49 -0.63
N THR A 72 -1.38 8.38 -0.06
CA THR A 72 -1.98 7.08 -0.29
C THR A 72 -2.46 6.49 1.02
N SER A 73 -3.70 6.02 1.01
CA SER A 73 -4.28 5.30 2.15
C SER A 73 -4.57 3.88 1.71
N ILE A 74 -4.10 2.91 2.49
CA ILE A 74 -4.35 1.50 2.25
C ILE A 74 -5.09 0.95 3.47
N LEU A 75 -6.30 0.46 3.23
CA LEU A 75 -7.16 -0.09 4.29
C LEU A 75 -7.30 -1.57 4.03
N LEU A 76 -6.82 -2.38 4.95
CA LEU A 76 -6.77 -3.83 4.80
C LEU A 76 -7.57 -4.52 5.91
N THR A 77 -8.14 -5.69 5.58
CA THR A 77 -8.81 -6.50 6.60
C THR A 77 -7.79 -7.14 7.52
N LYS A 78 -6.67 -7.56 6.98
CA LYS A 78 -5.58 -8.16 7.75
C LYS A 78 -4.26 -7.89 7.06
N CYS A 79 -3.22 -7.65 7.86
CA CYS A 79 -1.91 -7.32 7.31
C CYS A 79 -0.81 -7.69 8.30
N SER A 80 0.27 -8.27 7.80
CA SER A 80 1.44 -8.60 8.59
C SER A 80 2.69 -8.20 7.82
N GLU A 81 3.65 -7.63 8.52
CA GLU A 81 4.92 -7.33 7.88
C GLU A 81 5.70 -8.62 7.71
N LYS A 82 6.23 -8.84 6.51
CA LYS A 82 7.02 -10.02 6.20
C LYS A 82 8.46 -9.74 6.60
N SER A 83 8.98 -10.54 7.48
CA SER A 83 10.36 -10.41 7.94
C SER A 83 11.35 -11.13 7.04
#